data_c868f6ed50eddd5a3de05174432b3406
#
_entry.id   c868f6ed50eddd5a3de05174432b3406
#
_cell.length_a   1.000
_cell.length_b   1.000
_cell.length_c   1.000
_cell.angle_alpha   90.00
_cell.angle_beta   90.00
_cell.angle_gamma   90.00
#
_symmetry.space_group_name_H-M   'P 1'
#
loop_
_entity.id
_entity.type
_entity.pdbx_description
1 polymer ?
#
loop_
_entity_poly.entity_id
_entity_poly.type
_entity_poly.pdbx_seq_one_letter_code
_entity_poly.pdbx_strand_id
1 'polypeptide(L)'
;MAMKLKSMTKKEIESIAEAFADYQYEDGEQGLFHIFPDKEAVKAYMRAFVCAGLRSGWMYSTSKKREAYIMISDSRSKPSVYALLEFANGSLKALGLKGCISYLKMLSKTEKSFESRMKKDKKDFIKVELLAVTKPCQGQGYMRKALNIAFRMGQDSKLPCILDTDGILKRDKYVHLGMQSVGKRKLGENMYLYDLVKFPEE
;
A
#
# COMPACT_ATOMS: atom_id res chain seq x y z
N MET A 1 20.06 4.25 -7.20
CA MET A 1 19.72 2.93 -7.77
C MET A 1 18.78 2.22 -6.79
N ALA A 2 17.63 1.73 -7.25
CA ALA A 2 16.65 1.02 -6.42
C ALA A 2 17.30 -0.16 -5.70
N MET A 3 16.92 -0.39 -4.45
CA MET A 3 17.53 -1.43 -3.62
C MET A 3 16.43 -2.32 -3.01
N LYS A 4 16.48 -3.62 -3.30
CA LYS A 4 15.64 -4.60 -2.60
C LYS A 4 16.15 -4.76 -1.17
N LEU A 5 15.25 -4.65 -0.19
CA LEU A 5 15.59 -4.71 1.22
C LEU A 5 15.53 -6.16 1.73
N LYS A 6 16.58 -6.58 2.43
CA LYS A 6 16.65 -7.86 3.15
C LYS A 6 16.37 -7.68 4.64
N SER A 7 16.56 -6.47 5.15
CA SER A 7 16.33 -6.12 6.56
C SER A 7 15.96 -4.65 6.70
N MET A 8 15.25 -4.33 7.76
CA MET A 8 14.94 -2.97 8.21
C MET A 8 15.14 -2.88 9.71
N THR A 9 15.59 -1.73 10.18
CA THR A 9 15.68 -1.44 11.61
C THR A 9 14.30 -1.16 12.20
N LYS A 10 14.14 -1.34 13.52
CA LYS A 10 12.90 -0.96 14.21
C LYS A 10 12.51 0.49 13.97
N LYS A 11 13.50 1.40 13.95
CA LYS A 11 13.29 2.84 13.70
C LYS A 11 12.71 3.11 12.30
N GLU A 12 13.17 2.38 11.30
CA GLU A 12 12.67 2.52 9.92
C GLU A 12 11.23 2.02 9.79
N ILE A 13 10.93 0.86 10.40
CA ILE A 13 9.57 0.33 10.43
C ILE A 13 8.63 1.29 11.16
N GLU A 14 9.08 1.83 12.31
CA GLU A 14 8.31 2.81 13.08
C GLU A 14 8.05 4.08 12.29
N SER A 15 9.05 4.60 11.58
CA SER A 15 8.89 5.83 10.79
C SER A 15 7.84 5.68 9.66
N ILE A 16 7.72 4.48 9.08
CA ILE A 16 6.66 4.19 8.13
C ILE A 16 5.31 4.14 8.84
N ALA A 17 5.21 3.43 9.96
CA ALA A 17 3.97 3.30 10.72
C ALA A 17 3.45 4.67 11.19
N GLU A 18 4.32 5.53 11.70
CA GLU A 18 4.00 6.91 12.07
C GLU A 18 3.51 7.74 10.88
N ALA A 19 4.16 7.62 9.72
CA ALA A 19 3.76 8.37 8.53
C ALA A 19 2.33 8.06 8.09
N PHE A 20 1.86 6.83 8.30
CA PHE A 20 0.48 6.44 8.03
C PHE A 20 -0.48 6.86 9.15
N ALA A 21 -0.09 6.70 10.42
CA ALA A 21 -0.92 7.07 11.57
C ALA A 21 -1.13 8.59 11.71
N ASP A 22 -0.17 9.38 11.22
CA ASP A 22 -0.22 10.85 11.26
C ASP A 22 -0.74 11.47 9.95
N TYR A 23 -1.15 10.64 8.97
CA TYR A 23 -1.66 11.17 7.71
C TYR A 23 -2.96 11.96 7.95
N GLN A 24 -3.00 13.18 7.40
CA GLN A 24 -4.17 14.07 7.49
C GLN A 24 -4.93 14.03 6.17
N TYR A 25 -6.22 13.77 6.27
CA TYR A 25 -7.15 13.81 5.16
C TYR A 25 -7.72 15.22 5.00
N GLU A 26 -8.27 15.54 3.84
CA GLU A 26 -9.01 16.79 3.64
C GLU A 26 -10.28 16.82 4.51
N ASP A 27 -10.80 18.04 4.74
CA ASP A 27 -12.00 18.27 5.55
C ASP A 27 -13.18 17.43 5.03
N GLY A 28 -13.77 16.65 5.95
CA GLY A 28 -14.90 15.77 5.65
C GLY A 28 -14.56 14.44 4.99
N GLU A 29 -13.27 14.18 4.65
CA GLU A 29 -12.84 12.91 4.08
C GLU A 29 -12.38 11.94 5.18
N GLN A 30 -12.76 10.67 5.06
CA GLN A 30 -12.31 9.60 5.93
C GLN A 30 -11.47 8.59 5.15
N GLY A 31 -10.32 8.25 5.67
CA GLY A 31 -9.49 7.19 5.10
C GLY A 31 -9.67 5.87 5.82
N LEU A 32 -9.04 4.84 5.27
CA LEU A 32 -9.14 3.47 5.77
C LEU A 32 -8.78 3.34 7.26
N PHE A 33 -7.86 4.17 7.75
CA PHE A 33 -7.43 4.13 9.15
C PHE A 33 -8.42 4.71 10.16
N HIS A 34 -9.50 5.36 9.72
CA HIS A 34 -10.57 5.81 10.62
C HIS A 34 -11.37 4.66 11.24
N ILE A 35 -11.22 3.45 10.73
CA ILE A 35 -11.82 2.25 11.33
C ILE A 35 -11.04 1.72 12.55
N PHE A 36 -9.82 2.19 12.75
CA PHE A 36 -8.98 1.79 13.88
C PHE A 36 -9.33 2.60 15.13
N PRO A 37 -9.25 2.01 16.32
CA PRO A 37 -9.65 2.69 17.56
C PRO A 37 -8.79 3.91 17.88
N ASP A 38 -7.51 3.87 17.54
CA ASP A 38 -6.55 4.94 17.79
C ASP A 38 -5.31 4.85 16.89
N LYS A 39 -4.42 5.82 16.99
CA LYS A 39 -3.18 5.87 16.22
C LYS A 39 -2.20 4.73 16.55
N GLU A 40 -2.18 4.23 17.77
CA GLU A 40 -1.30 3.12 18.14
C GLU A 40 -1.76 1.81 17.49
N ALA A 41 -3.07 1.60 17.35
CA ALA A 41 -3.62 0.49 16.60
C ALA A 41 -3.23 0.57 15.10
N VAL A 42 -3.29 1.77 14.49
CA VAL A 42 -2.79 2.00 13.12
C VAL A 42 -1.32 1.65 13.01
N LYS A 43 -0.49 2.14 13.94
CA LYS A 43 0.96 1.83 13.94
C LYS A 43 1.21 0.33 14.10
N ALA A 44 0.50 -0.34 15.01
CA ALA A 44 0.64 -1.78 15.23
C ALA A 44 0.31 -2.58 13.96
N TYR A 45 -0.78 -2.21 13.28
CA TYR A 45 -1.17 -2.79 11.99
C TYR A 45 -0.10 -2.56 10.92
N MET A 46 0.37 -1.32 10.78
CA MET A 46 1.38 -0.96 9.78
C MET A 46 2.73 -1.61 10.03
N ARG A 47 3.17 -1.74 11.29
CA ARG A 47 4.38 -2.50 11.63
C ARG A 47 4.27 -3.96 11.16
N ALA A 48 3.14 -4.62 11.44
CA ALA A 48 2.91 -5.99 11.01
C ALA A 48 2.88 -6.10 9.48
N PHE A 49 2.25 -5.15 8.80
CA PHE A 49 2.18 -5.11 7.34
C PHE A 49 3.57 -4.94 6.70
N VAL A 50 4.39 -4.01 7.20
CA VAL A 50 5.76 -3.81 6.73
C VAL A 50 6.63 -5.04 6.98
N CYS A 51 6.53 -5.65 8.17
CA CYS A 51 7.27 -6.87 8.49
C CYS A 51 6.87 -8.03 7.57
N ALA A 52 5.58 -8.21 7.29
CA ALA A 52 5.09 -9.23 6.37
C ALA A 52 5.61 -9.01 4.94
N GLY A 53 5.60 -7.76 4.45
CA GLY A 53 6.16 -7.40 3.16
C GLY A 53 7.66 -7.64 3.07
N LEU A 54 8.40 -7.34 4.15
CA LEU A 54 9.83 -7.59 4.23
C LEU A 54 10.14 -9.10 4.16
N ARG A 55 9.42 -9.93 4.94
CA ARG A 55 9.55 -11.40 4.91
C ARG A 55 9.19 -12.01 3.56
N SER A 56 8.24 -11.39 2.84
CA SER A 56 7.87 -11.81 1.48
C SER A 56 8.86 -11.33 0.42
N GLY A 57 9.86 -10.53 0.81
CA GLY A 57 10.85 -9.97 -0.13
C GLY A 57 10.27 -8.92 -1.07
N TRP A 58 9.22 -8.21 -0.64
CA TRP A 58 8.49 -7.20 -1.42
C TRP A 58 8.92 -5.76 -1.12
N MET A 59 9.80 -5.55 -0.13
CA MET A 59 10.26 -4.22 0.28
C MET A 59 11.44 -3.74 -0.54
N TYR A 60 11.35 -2.49 -1.01
CA TYR A 60 12.40 -1.79 -1.76
C TYR A 60 12.57 -0.38 -1.19
N SER A 61 13.73 0.21 -1.43
CA SER A 61 13.96 1.64 -1.19
C SER A 61 14.59 2.32 -2.40
N THR A 62 14.48 3.65 -2.44
CA THR A 62 15.02 4.48 -3.53
C THR A 62 16.53 4.42 -3.64
N SER A 63 17.23 4.25 -2.51
CA SER A 63 18.67 4.13 -2.44
C SER A 63 19.15 3.52 -1.11
N LYS A 64 20.48 3.42 -0.93
CA LYS A 64 21.09 3.04 0.36
C LYS A 64 20.78 4.03 1.50
N LYS A 65 20.45 5.29 1.18
CA LYS A 65 20.08 6.31 2.17
C LYS A 65 18.63 6.16 2.66
N ARG A 66 17.82 5.33 1.99
CA ARG A 66 16.46 4.98 2.40
C ARG A 66 15.52 6.16 2.56
N GLU A 67 15.52 7.07 1.58
CA GLU A 67 14.71 8.28 1.57
C GLU A 67 13.20 7.99 1.39
N ALA A 68 12.90 6.91 0.66
CA ALA A 68 11.54 6.40 0.50
C ALA A 68 11.54 4.88 0.43
N TYR A 69 10.43 4.30 0.87
CA TYR A 69 10.16 2.86 0.88
C TYR A 69 8.97 2.58 0.00
N ILE A 70 9.02 1.45 -0.70
CA ILE A 70 7.90 0.93 -1.48
C ILE A 70 7.81 -0.58 -1.32
N MET A 71 6.59 -1.07 -1.10
CA MET A 71 6.29 -2.50 -1.08
C MET A 71 5.64 -2.85 -2.41
N ILE A 72 6.24 -3.81 -3.13
CA ILE A 72 5.79 -4.22 -4.45
C ILE A 72 5.62 -5.73 -4.45
N SER A 73 4.41 -6.19 -4.74
CA SER A 73 4.09 -7.60 -4.96
C SER A 73 3.93 -7.89 -6.46
N ASP A 74 4.18 -9.13 -6.83
CA ASP A 74 3.92 -9.66 -8.17
C ASP A 74 2.80 -10.71 -8.03
N SER A 75 1.73 -10.60 -8.81
CA SER A 75 0.58 -11.52 -8.74
C SER A 75 0.95 -12.98 -8.95
N ARG A 76 2.06 -13.24 -9.65
CA ARG A 76 2.60 -14.57 -9.89
C ARG A 76 3.33 -15.17 -8.69
N SER A 77 3.69 -14.33 -7.70
CA SER A 77 4.37 -14.74 -6.48
C SER A 77 3.40 -14.80 -5.30
N LYS A 78 3.60 -15.77 -4.41
CA LYS A 78 2.80 -15.88 -3.19
C LYS A 78 3.57 -15.30 -2.00
N PRO A 79 2.87 -14.65 -1.04
CA PRO A 79 3.51 -14.24 0.20
C PRO A 79 3.98 -15.47 0.99
N SER A 80 5.01 -15.28 1.81
CA SER A 80 5.45 -16.32 2.75
C SER A 80 4.32 -16.65 3.74
N VAL A 81 4.13 -17.92 4.06
CA VAL A 81 3.16 -18.36 5.08
C VAL A 81 3.43 -17.69 6.43
N TYR A 82 4.68 -17.57 6.81
CA TYR A 82 5.09 -16.85 8.03
C TYR A 82 4.73 -15.37 7.98
N ALA A 83 4.82 -14.73 6.81
CA ALA A 83 4.41 -13.34 6.62
C ALA A 83 2.89 -13.19 6.81
N LEU A 84 2.10 -14.11 6.29
CA LEU A 84 0.64 -14.11 6.48
C LEU A 84 0.26 -14.29 7.95
N LEU A 85 0.90 -15.20 8.66
CA LEU A 85 0.66 -15.42 10.09
C LEU A 85 1.06 -14.21 10.93
N GLU A 86 2.19 -13.58 10.63
CA GLU A 86 2.65 -12.36 11.30
C GLU A 86 1.66 -11.20 11.09
N PHE A 87 1.22 -11.01 9.86
CA PHE A 87 0.23 -9.98 9.52
C PHE A 87 -1.12 -10.23 10.20
N ALA A 88 -1.61 -11.47 10.18
CA ALA A 88 -2.87 -11.84 10.84
C ALA A 88 -2.79 -11.59 12.35
N ASN A 89 -1.70 -11.99 13.01
CA ASN A 89 -1.49 -11.74 14.43
C ASN A 89 -1.39 -10.24 14.76
N GLY A 90 -0.69 -9.47 13.92
CA GLY A 90 -0.60 -8.01 14.08
C GLY A 90 -1.95 -7.32 13.88
N SER A 91 -2.73 -7.76 12.91
CA SER A 91 -4.10 -7.24 12.67
C SER A 91 -5.03 -7.55 13.85
N LEU A 92 -4.95 -8.75 14.40
CA LEU A 92 -5.71 -9.13 15.60
C LEU A 92 -5.32 -8.28 16.82
N LYS A 93 -4.04 -7.98 17.00
CA LYS A 93 -3.58 -7.09 18.09
C LYS A 93 -4.05 -5.65 17.90
N ALA A 94 -4.10 -5.16 16.65
CA ALA A 94 -4.50 -3.80 16.32
C ALA A 94 -6.01 -3.58 16.41
N LEU A 95 -6.81 -4.51 15.91
CA LEU A 95 -8.26 -4.35 15.75
C LEU A 95 -9.09 -5.22 16.73
N GLY A 96 -8.48 -6.23 17.33
CA GLY A 96 -9.20 -7.30 18.01
C GLY A 96 -10.01 -8.16 17.01
N LEU A 97 -10.55 -9.27 17.49
CA LEU A 97 -11.31 -10.22 16.65
C LEU A 97 -12.56 -9.56 16.02
N LYS A 98 -13.32 -8.82 16.83
CA LYS A 98 -14.53 -8.11 16.35
C LYS A 98 -14.20 -7.07 15.30
N GLY A 99 -13.14 -6.30 15.49
CA GLY A 99 -12.67 -5.29 14.53
C GLY A 99 -12.21 -5.92 13.21
N CYS A 100 -11.46 -7.02 13.26
CA CYS A 100 -11.07 -7.75 12.05
C CYS A 100 -12.29 -8.26 11.26
N ILE A 101 -13.28 -8.84 11.95
CA ILE A 101 -14.53 -9.31 11.29
C ILE A 101 -15.29 -8.14 10.68
N SER A 102 -15.43 -7.02 11.40
CA SER A 102 -16.11 -5.81 10.89
C SER A 102 -15.41 -5.24 9.67
N TYR A 103 -14.08 -5.19 9.69
CA TYR A 103 -13.26 -4.74 8.55
C TYR A 103 -13.45 -5.63 7.33
N LEU A 104 -13.37 -6.95 7.49
CA LEU A 104 -13.60 -7.89 6.40
C LEU A 104 -15.02 -7.79 5.82
N LYS A 105 -16.04 -7.63 6.69
CA LYS A 105 -17.43 -7.41 6.26
C LYS A 105 -17.58 -6.09 5.48
N MET A 106 -16.92 -5.03 5.91
CA MET A 106 -16.91 -3.77 5.19
C MET A 106 -16.33 -3.93 3.79
N LEU A 107 -15.15 -4.56 3.67
CA LEU A 107 -14.52 -4.81 2.38
C LEU A 107 -15.35 -5.72 1.47
N SER A 108 -16.04 -6.72 2.03
CA SER A 108 -16.86 -7.66 1.24
C SER A 108 -18.13 -7.02 0.64
N LYS A 109 -18.58 -5.89 1.20
CA LYS A 109 -19.75 -5.15 0.71
C LYS A 109 -19.40 -4.13 -0.37
N THR A 110 -18.12 -3.90 -0.62
CA THR A 110 -17.68 -2.93 -1.62
C THR A 110 -17.72 -3.52 -3.02
N GLU A 111 -17.77 -2.66 -4.03
CA GLU A 111 -17.58 -3.07 -5.41
C GLU A 111 -16.22 -3.77 -5.58
N LYS A 112 -16.15 -4.67 -6.56
CA LYS A 112 -14.92 -5.40 -6.84
C LYS A 112 -13.81 -4.45 -7.26
N SER A 113 -12.68 -4.52 -6.58
CA SER A 113 -11.48 -3.76 -6.93
C SER A 113 -10.97 -4.11 -8.32
N PHE A 114 -10.17 -3.22 -8.90
CA PHE A 114 -9.49 -3.51 -10.17
C PHE A 114 -8.62 -4.76 -10.05
N GLU A 115 -7.92 -4.94 -8.93
CA GLU A 115 -7.18 -6.15 -8.61
C GLU A 115 -8.07 -7.41 -8.66
N SER A 116 -9.26 -7.37 -8.05
CA SER A 116 -10.20 -8.51 -8.05
C SER A 116 -10.69 -8.84 -9.46
N ARG A 117 -10.88 -7.83 -10.32
CA ARG A 117 -11.24 -8.02 -11.73
C ARG A 117 -10.09 -8.68 -12.50
N MET A 118 -8.85 -8.19 -12.33
CA MET A 118 -7.66 -8.78 -12.95
C MET A 118 -7.50 -10.25 -12.57
N LYS A 119 -7.62 -10.58 -11.27
CA LYS A 119 -7.54 -11.96 -10.77
C LYS A 119 -8.64 -12.86 -11.37
N LYS A 120 -9.87 -12.36 -11.46
CA LYS A 120 -10.98 -13.08 -12.09
C LYS A 120 -10.69 -13.39 -13.55
N ASP A 121 -10.11 -12.44 -14.27
CA ASP A 121 -9.76 -12.54 -15.69
C ASP A 121 -8.44 -13.29 -15.92
N LYS A 122 -7.80 -13.80 -14.86
CA LYS A 122 -6.50 -14.50 -14.86
C LYS A 122 -5.38 -13.65 -15.50
N LYS A 123 -5.43 -12.34 -15.31
CA LYS A 123 -4.44 -11.39 -15.80
C LYS A 123 -3.44 -11.07 -14.69
N ASP A 124 -2.16 -11.18 -14.99
CA ASP A 124 -1.10 -10.86 -14.06
C ASP A 124 -0.85 -9.35 -13.96
N PHE A 125 -0.27 -8.92 -12.85
CA PHE A 125 0.02 -7.52 -12.54
C PHE A 125 1.15 -7.38 -11.51
N ILE A 126 1.76 -6.21 -11.51
CA ILE A 126 2.62 -5.73 -10.42
C ILE A 126 1.76 -4.82 -9.52
N LYS A 127 1.78 -5.01 -8.20
CA LYS A 127 1.00 -4.19 -7.28
C LYS A 127 1.89 -3.42 -6.32
N VAL A 128 1.62 -2.13 -6.19
CA VAL A 128 2.17 -1.31 -5.10
C VAL A 128 1.25 -1.47 -3.90
N GLU A 129 1.74 -2.14 -2.87
CA GLU A 129 1.01 -2.40 -1.62
C GLU A 129 1.17 -1.26 -0.61
N LEU A 130 2.31 -0.57 -0.65
CA LEU A 130 2.65 0.54 0.23
C LEU A 130 3.68 1.45 -0.43
N LEU A 131 3.57 2.76 -0.21
CA LEU A 131 4.61 3.74 -0.51
C LEU A 131 4.70 4.76 0.62
N ALA A 132 5.90 4.94 1.18
CA ALA A 132 6.17 5.92 2.22
C ALA A 132 7.44 6.69 1.92
N VAL A 133 7.39 8.03 2.05
CA VAL A 133 8.54 8.92 1.98
C VAL A 133 8.87 9.39 3.39
N THR A 134 10.13 9.26 3.81
CA THR A 134 10.57 9.71 5.14
C THR A 134 10.34 11.20 5.31
N LYS A 135 9.97 11.65 6.52
CA LYS A 135 9.62 13.05 6.80
C LYS A 135 10.66 14.07 6.25
N PRO A 136 11.99 13.87 6.44
CA PRO A 136 12.99 14.80 5.93
C PRO A 136 13.09 14.87 4.40
N CYS A 137 12.56 13.88 3.70
CA CYS A 137 12.66 13.75 2.25
C CYS A 137 11.34 14.06 1.51
N GLN A 138 10.29 14.43 2.24
CA GLN A 138 9.03 14.85 1.64
C GLN A 138 9.19 16.12 0.82
N GLY A 139 8.37 16.27 -0.24
CA GLY A 139 8.45 17.43 -1.15
C GLY A 139 9.64 17.42 -2.14
N GLN A 140 10.55 16.42 -2.06
CA GLN A 140 11.77 16.35 -2.87
C GLN A 140 11.71 15.33 -4.03
N GLY A 141 10.52 14.95 -4.45
CA GLY A 141 10.31 14.03 -5.60
C GLY A 141 10.60 12.55 -5.32
N TYR A 142 10.81 12.16 -4.06
CA TYR A 142 11.10 10.75 -3.73
C TYR A 142 9.90 9.82 -3.92
N MET A 143 8.66 10.32 -3.86
CA MET A 143 7.49 9.55 -4.22
C MET A 143 7.56 9.06 -5.67
N ARG A 144 7.91 9.96 -6.61
CA ARG A 144 8.14 9.62 -8.04
C ARG A 144 9.27 8.60 -8.20
N LYS A 145 10.38 8.80 -7.49
CA LYS A 145 11.53 7.87 -7.56
C LYS A 145 11.16 6.47 -7.07
N ALA A 146 10.37 6.37 -5.99
CA ALA A 146 9.90 5.11 -5.47
C ALA A 146 8.92 4.44 -6.43
N LEU A 147 7.91 5.18 -6.92
CA LEU A 147 6.90 4.65 -7.84
C LEU A 147 7.50 4.17 -9.17
N ASN A 148 8.55 4.84 -9.66
CA ASN A 148 9.28 4.42 -10.85
C ASN A 148 9.96 3.04 -10.69
N ILE A 149 10.18 2.54 -9.47
CA ILE A 149 10.65 1.16 -9.26
C ILE A 149 9.57 0.18 -9.72
N ALA A 150 8.34 0.38 -9.26
CA ALA A 150 7.21 -0.47 -9.66
C ALA A 150 6.88 -0.33 -11.16
N PHE A 151 6.95 0.87 -11.71
CA PHE A 151 6.71 1.11 -13.13
C PHE A 151 7.72 0.37 -14.01
N ARG A 152 9.01 0.41 -13.64
CA ARG A 152 10.05 -0.37 -14.35
C ARG A 152 9.79 -1.87 -14.26
N MET A 153 9.44 -2.38 -13.06
CA MET A 153 9.10 -3.80 -12.93
C MET A 153 7.92 -4.20 -13.82
N GLY A 154 6.89 -3.34 -13.90
CA GLY A 154 5.75 -3.52 -14.81
C GLY A 154 6.18 -3.51 -16.28
N GLN A 155 7.00 -2.52 -16.67
CA GLN A 155 7.52 -2.38 -18.03
C GLN A 155 8.37 -3.59 -18.45
N ASP A 156 9.35 -3.99 -17.61
CA ASP A 156 10.26 -5.09 -17.87
C ASP A 156 9.52 -6.44 -17.97
N SER A 157 8.41 -6.58 -17.21
CA SER A 157 7.57 -7.79 -17.20
C SER A 157 6.42 -7.73 -18.21
N LYS A 158 6.21 -6.61 -18.88
CA LYS A 158 5.03 -6.30 -19.74
C LYS A 158 3.70 -6.48 -18.99
N LEU A 159 3.67 -6.11 -17.72
CA LEU A 159 2.51 -6.20 -16.83
C LEU A 159 2.04 -4.82 -16.37
N PRO A 160 0.72 -4.61 -16.21
CA PRO A 160 0.22 -3.39 -15.62
C PRO A 160 0.68 -3.26 -14.16
N CYS A 161 1.04 -2.04 -13.77
CA CYS A 161 1.32 -1.68 -12.39
C CYS A 161 0.04 -1.10 -11.78
N ILE A 162 -0.48 -1.73 -10.72
CA ILE A 162 -1.73 -1.33 -10.06
C ILE A 162 -1.48 -0.89 -8.63
N LEU A 163 -2.38 -0.09 -8.10
CA LEU A 163 -2.52 0.18 -6.66
C LEU A 163 -3.96 0.60 -6.35
N ASP A 164 -4.32 0.51 -5.08
CA ASP A 164 -5.49 1.19 -4.54
C ASP A 164 -5.07 2.13 -3.41
N THR A 165 -5.79 3.25 -3.27
CA THR A 165 -5.51 4.25 -2.25
C THR A 165 -6.79 4.88 -1.74
N ASP A 166 -6.77 5.31 -0.49
CA ASP A 166 -7.79 6.15 0.10
C ASP A 166 -7.39 7.62 -0.02
N GLY A 167 -8.38 8.51 -0.05
CA GLY A 167 -8.14 9.95 -0.10
C GLY A 167 -7.88 10.52 -1.50
N ILE A 168 -8.60 11.61 -1.79
CA ILE A 168 -8.54 12.31 -3.08
C ILE A 168 -7.14 12.82 -3.37
N LEU A 169 -6.48 13.46 -2.39
CA LEU A 169 -5.13 14.00 -2.57
C LEU A 169 -4.11 12.93 -2.91
N LYS A 170 -4.23 11.73 -2.31
CA LYS A 170 -3.33 10.62 -2.65
C LYS A 170 -3.58 10.16 -4.08
N ARG A 171 -4.86 9.97 -4.47
CA ARG A 171 -5.23 9.63 -5.85
C ARG A 171 -4.65 10.64 -6.85
N ASP A 172 -4.81 11.94 -6.61
CA ASP A 172 -4.38 12.98 -7.53
C ASP A 172 -2.85 13.03 -7.66
N LYS A 173 -2.12 12.78 -6.57
CA LYS A 173 -0.67 12.63 -6.63
C LYS A 173 -0.25 11.46 -7.53
N TYR A 174 -0.91 10.29 -7.43
CA TYR A 174 -0.61 9.15 -8.28
C TYR A 174 -0.98 9.41 -9.74
N VAL A 175 -2.11 10.07 -10.01
CA VAL A 175 -2.50 10.48 -11.38
C VAL A 175 -1.47 11.44 -11.96
N HIS A 176 -1.04 12.45 -11.20
CA HIS A 176 0.04 13.38 -11.62
C HIS A 176 1.36 12.64 -11.89
N LEU A 177 1.60 11.51 -11.26
CA LEU A 177 2.77 10.67 -11.49
C LEU A 177 2.63 9.69 -12.65
N GLY A 178 1.51 9.74 -13.39
CA GLY A 178 1.30 8.98 -14.62
C GLY A 178 0.47 7.71 -14.49
N MET A 179 -0.27 7.55 -13.38
CA MET A 179 -1.27 6.50 -13.26
C MET A 179 -2.64 6.97 -13.75
N GLN A 180 -3.48 6.05 -14.17
CA GLN A 180 -4.87 6.30 -14.56
C GLN A 180 -5.79 5.83 -13.42
N SER A 181 -6.78 6.65 -13.04
CA SER A 181 -7.83 6.25 -12.10
C SER A 181 -8.89 5.44 -12.85
N VAL A 182 -9.10 4.18 -12.44
CA VAL A 182 -9.97 3.20 -13.14
C VAL A 182 -11.11 2.68 -12.29
N GLY A 183 -11.23 3.18 -11.06
CA GLY A 183 -12.32 2.82 -10.15
C GLY A 183 -12.38 3.72 -8.92
N LYS A 184 -13.60 3.91 -8.41
CA LYS A 184 -13.89 4.53 -7.12
C LYS A 184 -14.88 3.65 -6.39
N ARG A 185 -14.50 3.14 -5.23
CA ARG A 185 -15.30 2.19 -4.42
C ARG A 185 -15.68 2.84 -3.10
N LYS A 186 -16.96 2.85 -2.76
CA LYS A 186 -17.44 3.38 -1.49
C LYS A 186 -17.26 2.33 -0.39
N LEU A 187 -16.59 2.68 0.70
CA LEU A 187 -16.40 1.85 1.88
C LEU A 187 -17.37 2.21 3.01
N GLY A 188 -17.71 3.49 3.14
CA GLY A 188 -18.55 4.05 4.19
C GLY A 188 -19.01 5.45 3.84
N GLU A 189 -19.56 6.15 4.82
CA GLU A 189 -19.88 7.55 4.66
C GLU A 189 -18.57 8.34 4.52
N ASN A 190 -18.42 9.11 3.43
CA ASN A 190 -17.20 9.88 3.10
C ASN A 190 -15.90 9.09 3.06
N MET A 191 -15.97 7.77 2.95
CA MET A 191 -14.81 6.89 2.85
C MET A 191 -14.81 6.17 1.49
N TYR A 192 -13.74 6.37 0.71
CA TYR A 192 -13.60 5.82 -0.64
C TYR A 192 -12.22 5.20 -0.84
N LEU A 193 -12.16 4.17 -1.69
CA LEU A 193 -10.92 3.66 -2.28
C LEU A 193 -10.92 3.96 -3.78
N TYR A 194 -9.77 4.35 -4.27
CA TYR A 194 -9.52 4.65 -5.68
C TYR A 194 -8.58 3.60 -6.25
N ASP A 195 -9.01 2.93 -7.31
CA ASP A 195 -8.18 1.97 -8.04
C ASP A 195 -7.42 2.71 -9.13
N LEU A 196 -6.11 2.51 -9.20
CA LEU A 196 -5.23 3.14 -10.18
C LEU A 196 -4.40 2.10 -10.92
N VAL A 197 -4.08 2.41 -12.17
CA VAL A 197 -3.25 1.56 -13.03
C VAL A 197 -2.30 2.38 -13.88
N LYS A 198 -1.12 1.86 -14.13
CA LYS A 198 -0.24 2.26 -15.24
C LYS A 198 0.03 1.04 -16.09
N PHE A 199 -0.36 1.10 -17.36
CA PHE A 199 -0.04 0.06 -18.33
C PHE A 199 1.41 0.20 -18.80
N PRO A 200 2.07 -0.90 -19.20
CA PRO A 200 3.38 -0.84 -19.83
C PRO A 200 3.25 -0.08 -21.17
N GLU A 201 4.30 0.62 -21.54
CA GLU A 201 4.41 1.26 -22.86
C GLU A 201 4.73 0.18 -23.91
N GLU A 202 4.20 0.31 -25.11
CA GLU A 202 4.42 -0.61 -26.24
C GLU A 202 5.86 -0.63 -26.72
#